data_045905bce197932a140101b313f8b573
#
_entry.id   045905bce197932a140101b313f8b573
#
_cell.length_a   1.000
_cell.length_b   1.000
_cell.length_c   1.000
_cell.angle_alpha   90.00
_cell.angle_beta   90.00
_cell.angle_gamma   90.00
#
_symmetry.space_group_name_H-M   'P 1'
#
loop_
_entity.id
_entity.type
_entity.pdbx_description
1 polymer ?
#
loop_
_entity_poly.entity_id
_entity_poly.type
_entity_poly.pdbx_seq_one_letter_code
_entity_poly.pdbx_strand_id
1 'polypeptide(L)'
;MSLNEYCEITTSKTHKAYQNVLLGNVCPQLRGDIIQNNVFRKVLPEITGEKIHDPDTGTTISGKKRGRNSAPFDSWLGNRKIEVKSAQLSWNTNGKYWRAQFKNIKQKEYDDLYLGLYTPSGLYMFKHDHKFGISTHGKEQESCGGSIQVYGPCKEEDIEVATNAIYEKLKSMHVKTLKY
;
A
#
# COMPACT_ATOMS: atom_id res chain seq x y z
N MET A 1 -14.56 -29.99 11.11
CA MET A 1 -13.76 -29.09 10.26
C MET A 1 -12.31 -29.14 10.70
N SER A 2 -11.39 -29.43 9.81
CA SER A 2 -9.95 -29.39 10.09
C SER A 2 -9.45 -27.93 10.08
N LEU A 3 -8.29 -27.68 10.68
CA LEU A 3 -7.66 -26.36 10.65
C LEU A 3 -7.38 -25.91 9.19
N ASN A 4 -7.10 -26.86 8.29
CA ASN A 4 -6.90 -26.60 6.88
C ASN A 4 -8.18 -26.11 6.19
N GLU A 5 -9.34 -26.71 6.48
CA GLU A 5 -10.64 -26.25 5.95
C GLU A 5 -10.98 -24.83 6.42
N TYR A 6 -10.60 -24.51 7.66
CA TYR A 6 -10.78 -23.16 8.20
C TYR A 6 -9.83 -22.15 7.51
N CYS A 7 -8.59 -22.54 7.26
CA CYS A 7 -7.62 -21.72 6.54
C CYS A 7 -8.00 -21.54 5.06
N GLU A 8 -8.56 -22.56 4.41
CA GLU A 8 -9.05 -22.47 3.03
C GLU A 8 -10.26 -21.51 2.90
N ILE A 9 -11.13 -21.48 3.90
CA ILE A 9 -12.28 -20.56 3.95
C ILE A 9 -11.82 -19.10 4.16
N THR A 10 -10.73 -18.89 4.90
CA THR A 10 -10.21 -17.55 5.21
C THR A 10 -9.16 -17.05 4.22
N THR A 11 -8.58 -17.89 3.37
CA THR A 11 -7.76 -17.45 2.25
C THR A 11 -8.64 -16.71 1.26
N SER A 12 -8.54 -15.40 1.21
CA SER A 12 -9.15 -14.61 0.14
C SER A 12 -8.78 -15.27 -1.18
N LYS A 13 -9.77 -15.50 -2.07
CA LYS A 13 -9.53 -16.07 -3.41
C LYS A 13 -8.48 -15.22 -4.13
N THR A 14 -7.23 -15.62 -3.98
CA THR A 14 -6.12 -14.95 -4.63
C THR A 14 -6.25 -15.21 -6.12
N HIS A 15 -6.27 -14.16 -6.92
CA HIS A 15 -6.33 -14.31 -8.37
C HIS A 15 -5.20 -15.23 -8.84
N LYS A 16 -5.48 -16.14 -9.78
CA LYS A 16 -4.55 -17.18 -10.28
C LYS A 16 -3.16 -16.64 -10.67
N ALA A 17 -3.08 -15.39 -11.11
CA ALA A 17 -1.83 -14.73 -11.47
C ALA A 17 -0.85 -14.53 -10.29
N TYR A 18 -1.31 -14.66 -9.04
CA TYR A 18 -0.49 -14.52 -7.85
C TYR A 18 -0.11 -15.85 -7.19
N GLN A 19 -0.60 -16.98 -7.67
CA GLN A 19 -0.42 -18.30 -7.01
C GLN A 19 1.05 -18.69 -6.80
N ASN A 20 1.92 -18.33 -7.75
CA ASN A 20 3.35 -18.67 -7.73
C ASN A 20 4.26 -17.45 -7.57
N VAL A 21 3.71 -16.33 -7.11
CA VAL A 21 4.44 -15.08 -6.95
C VAL A 21 4.82 -14.88 -5.49
N LEU A 22 6.01 -14.34 -5.23
CA LEU A 22 6.46 -13.97 -3.88
C LEU A 22 5.39 -13.11 -3.18
N LEU A 23 5.02 -13.48 -1.96
CA LEU A 23 3.94 -12.86 -1.17
C LEU A 23 2.52 -13.02 -1.77
N GLY A 24 2.33 -13.77 -2.86
CA GLY A 24 1.03 -13.96 -3.51
C GLY A 24 -0.01 -14.62 -2.61
N ASN A 25 0.42 -15.60 -1.81
CA ASN A 25 -0.41 -16.35 -0.87
C ASN A 25 -0.45 -15.75 0.55
N VAL A 26 0.25 -14.64 0.78
CA VAL A 26 0.26 -13.95 2.07
C VAL A 26 -0.98 -13.07 2.21
N CYS A 27 -1.60 -13.06 3.39
CA CYS A 27 -2.77 -12.22 3.62
C CYS A 27 -2.44 -10.73 3.39
N PRO A 28 -3.40 -9.91 2.95
CA PRO A 28 -3.14 -8.52 2.56
C PRO A 28 -2.47 -7.68 3.64
N GLN A 29 -2.82 -7.93 4.90
CA GLN A 29 -2.29 -7.18 6.04
C GLN A 29 -0.80 -7.49 6.27
N LEU A 30 -0.43 -8.77 6.34
CA LEU A 30 0.95 -9.18 6.51
C LEU A 30 1.81 -8.78 5.29
N ARG A 31 1.28 -8.87 4.08
CA ARG A 31 1.95 -8.38 2.88
C ARG A 31 2.20 -6.87 2.95
N GLY A 32 1.22 -6.10 3.42
CA GLY A 32 1.37 -4.66 3.66
C GLY A 32 2.51 -4.37 4.64
N ASP A 33 2.54 -5.08 5.76
CA ASP A 33 3.57 -4.95 6.78
C ASP A 33 4.97 -5.29 6.24
N ILE A 34 5.10 -6.35 5.45
CA ILE A 34 6.37 -6.73 4.82
C ILE A 34 6.83 -5.66 3.83
N ILE A 35 5.94 -5.16 2.98
CA ILE A 35 6.26 -4.11 2.00
C ILE A 35 6.73 -2.85 2.74
N GLN A 36 5.99 -2.40 3.74
CA GLN A 36 6.31 -1.21 4.52
C GLN A 36 7.61 -1.38 5.31
N ASN A 37 7.69 -2.42 6.15
CA ASN A 37 8.76 -2.54 7.16
C ASN A 37 10.03 -3.18 6.62
N ASN A 38 9.97 -4.02 5.59
CA ASN A 38 11.14 -4.69 5.04
C ASN A 38 11.61 -4.06 3.72
N VAL A 39 10.69 -3.65 2.85
CA VAL A 39 11.05 -3.13 1.53
C VAL A 39 11.28 -1.63 1.56
N PHE A 40 10.26 -0.83 1.90
CA PHE A 40 10.38 0.62 1.90
C PHE A 40 11.47 1.12 2.86
N ARG A 41 11.57 0.54 4.05
CA ARG A 41 12.61 0.93 5.02
C ARG A 41 14.04 0.69 4.55
N LYS A 42 14.26 -0.23 3.61
CA LYS A 42 15.58 -0.44 2.99
C LYS A 42 15.77 0.43 1.75
N VAL A 43 14.76 0.49 0.90
CA VAL A 43 14.85 1.16 -0.40
C VAL A 43 14.86 2.69 -0.27
N LEU A 44 14.07 3.28 0.65
CA LEU A 44 14.00 4.73 0.78
C LEU A 44 15.36 5.36 1.14
N PRO A 45 16.12 4.86 2.11
CA PRO A 45 17.48 5.35 2.37
C PRO A 45 18.41 5.24 1.16
N GLU A 46 18.30 4.14 0.39
CA GLU A 46 19.14 3.94 -0.81
C GLU A 46 18.87 4.98 -1.91
N ILE A 47 17.60 5.33 -2.15
CA ILE A 47 17.22 6.24 -3.23
C ILE A 47 17.26 7.72 -2.85
N THR A 48 17.19 8.04 -1.55
CA THR A 48 17.16 9.42 -1.07
C THR A 48 18.46 9.87 -0.41
N GLY A 49 19.29 8.93 0.07
CA GLY A 49 20.46 9.23 0.90
C GLY A 49 20.11 9.61 2.34
N GLU A 50 18.82 9.64 2.70
CA GLU A 50 18.34 10.02 4.01
C GLU A 50 18.25 8.83 4.96
N LYS A 51 18.45 9.06 6.27
CA LYS A 51 18.28 8.00 7.27
C LYS A 51 16.80 7.83 7.63
N ILE A 52 16.39 6.58 7.82
CA ILE A 52 15.04 6.26 8.29
C ILE A 52 15.06 5.94 9.81
N HIS A 53 14.09 6.48 10.53
CA HIS A 53 13.93 6.30 11.97
C HIS A 53 12.50 5.91 12.31
N ASP A 54 12.32 5.18 13.43
CA ASP A 54 10.99 4.94 13.96
C ASP A 54 10.35 6.24 14.44
N PRO A 55 9.02 6.37 14.35
CA PRO A 55 8.32 7.50 14.90
C PRO A 55 8.47 7.51 16.43
N ASP A 56 8.59 8.69 17.01
CA ASP A 56 8.61 8.83 18.45
C ASP A 56 7.33 8.27 19.06
N THR A 57 7.46 7.45 20.08
CA THR A 57 6.35 6.94 20.87
C THR A 57 5.84 8.04 21.81
N GLY A 58 5.19 9.05 21.25
CA GLY A 58 4.62 10.16 22.01
C GLY A 58 3.48 9.71 22.95
N THR A 59 2.97 10.64 23.71
CA THR A 59 1.77 10.42 24.52
C THR A 59 0.50 10.67 23.71
N THR A 60 -0.56 9.93 24.00
CA THR A 60 -1.90 10.22 23.49
C THR A 60 -2.46 11.47 24.19
N ILE A 61 -3.56 12.03 23.66
CA ILE A 61 -4.30 13.15 24.29
C ILE A 61 -4.68 12.80 25.75
N SER A 62 -4.90 11.52 26.06
CA SER A 62 -5.18 11.02 27.42
C SER A 62 -3.93 10.80 28.28
N GLY A 63 -2.74 11.22 27.84
CA GLY A 63 -1.47 11.09 28.58
C GLY A 63 -0.86 9.69 28.61
N LYS A 64 -1.44 8.70 27.91
CA LYS A 64 -0.88 7.35 27.82
C LYS A 64 0.21 7.30 26.76
N LYS A 65 1.31 6.60 27.04
CA LYS A 65 2.36 6.36 26.05
C LYS A 65 1.80 5.60 24.85
N ARG A 66 2.00 6.13 23.66
CA ARG A 66 1.61 5.45 22.41
C ARG A 66 2.47 4.21 22.20
N GLY A 67 1.85 3.10 21.85
CA GLY A 67 2.56 1.93 21.37
C GLY A 67 3.16 2.19 19.98
N ARG A 68 4.17 1.42 19.59
CA ARG A 68 4.84 1.51 18.28
C ARG A 68 3.86 1.48 17.10
N ASN A 69 2.79 0.69 17.21
CA ASN A 69 1.77 0.51 16.16
C ASN A 69 0.67 1.58 16.17
N SER A 70 0.73 2.56 17.06
CA SER A 70 -0.28 3.65 17.16
C SER A 70 0.26 5.02 16.80
N ALA A 71 1.45 5.07 16.20
CA ALA A 71 2.01 6.33 15.70
C ALA A 71 1.15 6.89 14.56
N PRO A 72 1.02 8.21 14.45
CA PRO A 72 0.20 8.84 13.41
C PRO A 72 0.80 8.68 12.00
N PHE A 73 2.08 8.35 11.87
CA PHE A 73 2.80 8.10 10.62
C PHE A 73 3.77 6.92 10.79
N ASP A 74 4.25 6.35 9.68
CA ASP A 74 5.02 5.11 9.70
C ASP A 74 6.48 5.28 10.14
N SER A 75 7.16 6.32 9.67
CA SER A 75 8.58 6.55 9.96
C SER A 75 9.00 8.00 9.70
N TRP A 76 10.15 8.38 10.22
CA TRP A 76 10.91 9.56 9.79
C TRP A 76 11.86 9.16 8.65
N LEU A 77 11.94 9.97 7.60
CA LEU A 77 12.97 9.94 6.58
C LEU A 77 13.69 11.29 6.60
N GLY A 78 14.91 11.31 7.12
CA GLY A 78 15.53 12.58 7.54
C GLY A 78 14.65 13.29 8.57
N ASN A 79 14.17 14.50 8.24
CA ASN A 79 13.25 15.32 9.05
C ASN A 79 11.81 15.27 8.58
N ARG A 80 11.45 14.41 7.64
CA ARG A 80 10.11 14.33 7.07
C ARG A 80 9.36 13.13 7.62
N LYS A 81 8.11 13.34 8.01
CA LYS A 81 7.19 12.27 8.39
C LYS A 81 6.73 11.56 7.15
N ILE A 82 6.91 10.26 7.07
CA ILE A 82 6.47 9.46 5.94
C ILE A 82 5.35 8.50 6.32
N GLU A 83 4.43 8.34 5.40
CA GLU A 83 3.40 7.30 5.42
C GLU A 83 3.59 6.41 4.21
N VAL A 84 3.44 5.10 4.38
CA VAL A 84 3.54 4.11 3.32
C VAL A 84 2.24 3.36 3.19
N LYS A 85 1.69 3.32 1.99
CA LYS A 85 0.50 2.52 1.69
C LYS A 85 0.80 1.55 0.57
N SER A 86 0.37 0.31 0.72
CA SER A 86 0.47 -0.69 -0.34
C SER A 86 -0.90 -1.12 -0.84
N ALA A 87 -0.97 -1.43 -2.11
CA ALA A 87 -2.14 -2.00 -2.76
C ALA A 87 -1.72 -3.12 -3.70
N GLN A 88 -2.51 -4.17 -3.73
CA GLN A 88 -2.40 -5.21 -4.74
C GLN A 88 -3.21 -4.80 -5.96
N LEU A 89 -2.66 -5.01 -7.16
CA LEU A 89 -3.45 -5.00 -8.37
C LEU A 89 -4.46 -6.15 -8.29
N SER A 90 -5.75 -5.85 -8.24
CA SER A 90 -6.81 -6.82 -7.99
C SER A 90 -7.96 -6.71 -8.98
N TRP A 91 -8.54 -7.87 -9.33
CA TRP A 91 -9.74 -7.93 -10.13
C TRP A 91 -10.98 -7.69 -9.26
N ASN A 92 -11.82 -6.74 -9.68
CA ASN A 92 -13.12 -6.51 -9.06
C ASN A 92 -14.18 -7.37 -9.76
N THR A 93 -14.55 -8.48 -9.14
CA THR A 93 -15.51 -9.44 -9.71
C THR A 93 -16.88 -8.84 -9.98
N ASN A 94 -17.36 -7.93 -9.12
CA ASN A 94 -18.66 -7.29 -9.27
C ASN A 94 -18.64 -6.23 -10.37
N GLY A 95 -17.61 -5.39 -10.38
CA GLY A 95 -17.48 -4.29 -11.35
C GLY A 95 -16.84 -4.71 -12.67
N LYS A 96 -16.28 -5.93 -12.77
CA LYS A 96 -15.60 -6.46 -13.96
C LYS A 96 -14.47 -5.55 -14.48
N TYR A 97 -13.59 -5.13 -13.58
CA TYR A 97 -12.40 -4.32 -13.92
C TYR A 97 -11.23 -4.58 -12.96
N TRP A 98 -10.03 -4.33 -13.43
CA TRP A 98 -8.83 -4.28 -12.59
C TRP A 98 -8.76 -2.97 -11.82
N ARG A 99 -8.23 -3.03 -10.59
CA ARG A 99 -8.01 -1.83 -9.77
C ARG A 99 -6.83 -2.00 -8.82
N ALA A 100 -6.25 -0.87 -8.42
CA ALA A 100 -5.44 -0.73 -7.23
C ALA A 100 -6.12 0.25 -6.26
N GLN A 101 -6.17 -0.07 -4.97
CA GLN A 101 -6.80 0.78 -3.97
C GLN A 101 -5.91 0.91 -2.74
N PHE A 102 -5.35 2.11 -2.53
CA PHE A 102 -4.62 2.50 -1.35
C PHE A 102 -5.60 3.13 -0.36
N LYS A 103 -5.69 2.58 0.86
CA LYS A 103 -6.72 2.94 1.85
C LYS A 103 -6.11 3.58 3.09
N ASN A 104 -6.97 4.20 3.92
CA ASN A 104 -6.63 4.76 5.22
C ASN A 104 -5.53 5.83 5.14
N ILE A 105 -5.64 6.74 4.16
CA ILE A 105 -4.70 7.83 3.94
C ILE A 105 -5.16 9.05 4.76
N LYS A 106 -4.42 9.36 5.82
CA LYS A 106 -4.70 10.46 6.76
C LYS A 106 -3.80 11.64 6.45
N GLN A 107 -4.20 12.49 5.54
CA GLN A 107 -3.39 13.55 4.94
C GLN A 107 -2.74 14.56 5.93
N LYS A 108 -3.28 14.70 7.14
CA LYS A 108 -2.75 15.65 8.14
C LYS A 108 -1.63 15.07 9.01
N GLU A 109 -1.33 13.77 8.89
CA GLU A 109 -0.43 13.06 9.80
C GLU A 109 1.00 12.90 9.27
N TYR A 110 1.25 13.18 7.98
CA TYR A 110 2.55 12.98 7.32
C TYR A 110 2.91 14.16 6.38
N ASP A 111 4.20 14.23 6.02
CA ASP A 111 4.72 15.18 5.03
C ASP A 111 4.79 14.54 3.64
N ASP A 112 5.23 13.28 3.55
CA ASP A 112 5.34 12.52 2.31
C ASP A 112 4.56 11.20 2.39
N LEU A 113 3.85 10.89 1.32
CA LEU A 113 3.16 9.61 1.13
C LEU A 113 3.88 8.78 0.07
N TYR A 114 4.23 7.56 0.41
CA TYR A 114 4.77 6.58 -0.53
C TYR A 114 3.74 5.49 -0.79
N LEU A 115 3.64 5.07 -2.06
CA LEU A 115 2.70 4.07 -2.51
C LEU A 115 3.45 2.87 -3.08
N GLY A 116 3.07 1.66 -2.68
CA GLY A 116 3.59 0.41 -3.21
C GLY A 116 2.51 -0.34 -3.98
N LEU A 117 2.61 -0.40 -5.30
CA LEU A 117 1.72 -1.20 -6.14
C LEU A 117 2.33 -2.60 -6.32
N TYR A 118 1.74 -3.58 -5.66
CA TYR A 118 2.11 -4.99 -5.77
C TYR A 118 1.37 -5.64 -6.93
N THR A 119 2.13 -6.25 -7.84
CA THR A 119 1.63 -6.89 -9.07
C THR A 119 2.28 -8.25 -9.25
N PRO A 120 1.81 -9.12 -10.16
CA PRO A 120 2.50 -10.38 -10.48
C PRO A 120 3.90 -10.21 -11.05
N SER A 121 4.24 -9.04 -11.57
CA SER A 121 5.56 -8.76 -12.18
C SER A 121 6.53 -8.02 -11.25
N GLY A 122 6.10 -7.65 -10.05
CA GLY A 122 6.95 -6.95 -9.08
C GLY A 122 6.23 -5.91 -8.25
N LEU A 123 7.01 -5.15 -7.49
CA LEU A 123 6.56 -4.02 -6.69
C LEU A 123 7.00 -2.71 -7.35
N TYR A 124 6.03 -1.87 -7.70
CA TYR A 124 6.24 -0.52 -8.21
C TYR A 124 6.07 0.48 -7.08
N MET A 125 7.07 1.33 -6.87
CA MET A 125 7.11 2.30 -5.77
C MET A 125 6.95 3.71 -6.33
N PHE A 126 6.08 4.50 -5.69
CA PHE A 126 5.76 5.87 -6.08
C PHE A 126 5.88 6.80 -4.88
N LYS A 127 6.27 8.05 -5.12
CA LYS A 127 6.13 9.16 -4.15
C LYS A 127 4.96 10.03 -4.58
N HIS A 128 3.95 10.14 -3.74
CA HIS A 128 2.76 10.95 -4.04
C HIS A 128 3.13 12.42 -4.23
N ASP A 129 2.61 13.03 -5.27
CA ASP A 129 2.93 14.40 -5.69
C ASP A 129 2.05 15.48 -5.04
N HIS A 130 1.22 15.10 -4.07
CA HIS A 130 0.20 15.94 -3.41
C HIS A 130 -0.88 16.52 -4.34
N LYS A 131 -0.88 16.13 -5.62
CA LYS A 131 -1.86 16.56 -6.64
C LYS A 131 -2.78 15.43 -7.05
N PHE A 132 -2.27 14.18 -7.09
CA PHE A 132 -3.08 13.01 -7.42
C PHE A 132 -4.21 12.84 -6.40
N GLY A 133 -5.46 12.76 -6.87
CA GLY A 133 -6.64 12.87 -6.02
C GLY A 133 -6.77 11.78 -4.96
N ILE A 134 -6.96 12.19 -3.71
CA ILE A 134 -7.33 11.33 -2.59
C ILE A 134 -8.83 11.51 -2.35
N SER A 135 -9.61 10.46 -2.60
CA SER A 135 -11.05 10.49 -2.37
C SER A 135 -11.37 10.33 -0.89
N THR A 136 -12.10 11.29 -0.35
CA THR A 136 -12.71 11.19 0.98
C THR A 136 -14.18 10.91 0.81
N HIS A 137 -14.71 9.84 1.39
CA HIS A 137 -16.15 9.56 1.34
C HIS A 137 -16.90 10.51 2.29
N GLY A 138 -17.32 11.65 1.75
CA GLY A 138 -18.40 12.49 2.23
C GLY A 138 -18.19 13.37 3.45
N LYS A 139 -17.42 13.02 4.44
CA LYS A 139 -16.92 13.84 5.56
C LYS A 139 -15.58 13.25 5.96
N GLU A 140 -14.58 14.10 6.20
CA GLU A 140 -13.36 13.70 6.88
C GLU A 140 -13.75 13.05 8.22
N GLN A 141 -14.02 11.74 8.17
CA GLN A 141 -14.01 10.97 9.40
C GLN A 141 -12.54 10.83 9.76
N GLU A 142 -12.10 11.53 10.77
CA GLU A 142 -10.73 11.51 11.30
C GLU A 142 -10.21 10.07 11.55
N SER A 143 -11.13 9.11 11.72
CA SER A 143 -10.82 7.71 11.98
C SER A 143 -10.50 6.87 10.74
N CYS A 144 -11.06 7.16 9.56
CA CYS A 144 -11.00 6.25 8.41
C CYS A 144 -10.03 6.70 7.29
N GLY A 145 -9.64 7.98 7.25
CA GLY A 145 -8.80 8.52 6.18
C GLY A 145 -9.43 8.43 4.79
N GLY A 146 -8.72 8.95 3.80
CA GLY A 146 -9.11 8.87 2.39
C GLY A 146 -8.55 7.63 1.68
N SER A 147 -8.82 7.52 0.38
CA SER A 147 -8.26 6.47 -0.48
C SER A 147 -7.85 7.01 -1.85
N ILE A 148 -6.83 6.39 -2.42
CA ILE A 148 -6.47 6.53 -3.84
C ILE A 148 -6.95 5.28 -4.54
N GLN A 149 -7.80 5.43 -5.57
CA GLN A 149 -8.28 4.34 -6.39
C GLN A 149 -7.83 4.57 -7.83
N VAL A 150 -7.19 3.57 -8.41
CA VAL A 150 -6.74 3.59 -9.80
C VAL A 150 -7.38 2.42 -10.53
N TYR A 151 -8.15 2.73 -11.57
CA TYR A 151 -8.89 1.74 -12.35
C TYR A 151 -8.12 1.34 -13.59
N GLY A 152 -8.14 0.06 -13.89
CA GLY A 152 -7.56 -0.56 -15.08
C GLY A 152 -8.63 -1.08 -16.05
N PRO A 153 -8.24 -1.89 -17.03
CA PRO A 153 -9.13 -2.43 -18.07
C PRO A 153 -10.16 -3.43 -17.52
N CYS A 154 -11.16 -3.72 -18.35
CA CYS A 154 -12.30 -4.60 -18.03
C CYS A 154 -12.13 -6.05 -18.50
N LYS A 155 -10.91 -6.49 -18.81
CA LYS A 155 -10.59 -7.87 -19.20
C LYS A 155 -9.76 -8.55 -18.14
N GLU A 156 -10.29 -9.61 -17.54
CA GLU A 156 -9.67 -10.29 -16.41
C GLU A 156 -8.35 -10.98 -16.77
N GLU A 157 -8.25 -11.56 -17.95
CA GLU A 157 -7.06 -12.29 -18.43
C GLU A 157 -5.85 -11.38 -18.73
N ASP A 158 -6.07 -10.10 -18.93
CA ASP A 158 -5.05 -9.15 -19.37
C ASP A 158 -4.34 -8.44 -18.20
N ILE A 159 -3.79 -9.21 -17.24
CA ILE A 159 -3.18 -8.63 -16.03
C ILE A 159 -1.93 -7.79 -16.34
N GLU A 160 -1.16 -8.12 -17.36
CA GLU A 160 0.00 -7.31 -17.77
C GLU A 160 -0.45 -5.98 -18.37
N VAL A 161 -1.48 -6.02 -19.21
CA VAL A 161 -2.13 -4.81 -19.74
C VAL A 161 -2.69 -3.97 -18.60
N ALA A 162 -3.31 -4.60 -17.62
CA ALA A 162 -3.81 -3.92 -16.43
C ALA A 162 -2.69 -3.29 -15.59
N THR A 163 -1.58 -4.00 -15.40
CA THR A 163 -0.40 -3.50 -14.69
C THR A 163 0.13 -2.24 -15.38
N ASN A 164 0.30 -2.31 -16.70
CA ASN A 164 0.80 -1.19 -17.49
C ASN A 164 -0.17 0.00 -17.48
N ALA A 165 -1.48 -0.25 -17.62
CA ALA A 165 -2.50 0.80 -17.61
C ALA A 165 -2.57 1.55 -16.28
N ILE A 166 -2.42 0.85 -15.15
CA ILE A 166 -2.38 1.47 -13.82
C ILE A 166 -1.04 2.18 -13.60
N TYR A 167 0.08 1.56 -14.00
CA TYR A 167 1.39 2.18 -13.93
C TYR A 167 1.44 3.50 -14.71
N GLU A 168 0.94 3.56 -15.94
CA GLU A 168 0.90 4.78 -16.74
C GLU A 168 0.18 5.95 -16.07
N LYS A 169 -0.86 5.66 -15.28
CA LYS A 169 -1.58 6.68 -14.49
C LYS A 169 -0.78 7.21 -13.30
N LEU A 170 0.18 6.44 -12.81
CA LEU A 170 0.98 6.76 -11.62
C LEU A 170 2.43 7.12 -11.97
N LYS A 171 2.86 6.96 -13.22
CA LYS A 171 4.28 6.98 -13.61
C LYS A 171 4.99 8.30 -13.32
N SER A 172 4.27 9.42 -13.32
CA SER A 172 4.85 10.73 -12.96
C SER A 172 5.37 10.78 -11.52
N MET A 173 4.86 9.91 -10.67
CA MET A 173 5.23 9.75 -9.27
C MET A 173 6.21 8.58 -9.03
N HIS A 174 6.59 7.84 -10.08
CA HIS A 174 7.41 6.65 -9.96
C HIS A 174 8.81 6.94 -9.42
N VAL A 175 9.27 6.14 -8.47
CA VAL A 175 10.60 6.28 -7.86
C VAL A 175 11.47 5.03 -8.04
N LYS A 176 10.91 3.83 -7.97
CA LYS A 176 11.65 2.57 -8.15
C LYS A 176 10.71 1.42 -8.50
N THR A 177 11.24 0.43 -9.22
CA THR A 177 10.57 -0.87 -9.44
C THR A 177 11.49 -1.98 -8.97
N LEU A 178 10.94 -2.91 -8.18
CA LEU A 178 11.58 -4.15 -7.78
C LEU A 178 10.91 -5.29 -8.53
N LYS A 179 11.67 -6.00 -9.36
CA LYS A 179 11.22 -7.23 -10.05
C LYS A 179 11.49 -8.44 -9.17
N TYR A 180 10.78 -9.54 -9.42
CA TYR A 180 11.03 -10.84 -8.78
C TYR A 180 12.25 -11.52 -9.41
#